data_3ee1aecc00efc4c64f2cf6c6f35667c9
#
_entry.id   3ee1aecc00efc4c64f2cf6c6f35667c9
#
_cell.length_a   1.000
_cell.length_b   1.000
_cell.length_c   1.000
_cell.angle_alpha   90.00
_cell.angle_beta   90.00
_cell.angle_gamma   90.00
#
_symmetry.space_group_name_H-M   'P 1'
#
loop_
_entity.id
_entity.type
_entity.pdbx_description
1 polymer ?
#
loop_
_entity_poly.entity_id
_entity_poly.type
_entity_poly.pdbx_seq_one_letter_code
_entity_poly.pdbx_strand_id
1 'polypeptide(L)'
;MAKPSKKADAQHVRKETFWLVTLLALAVGFFGGVMFGVFKTDTVEMPGRPAPSPTKAADPDKAGMIAALENETRSNPGNLEAWIELGNSYFDSKQYEKSIAAYRKALEINPDNANVWTDMGVMYRRSGNPQEAIKAFDKAIAADPKHEVSRMNKGIVLLHDLQDTDGAVKAWEGLLEVNPVAMAPTGRSVDEMVQQMKKQGSAQ
;
A
#
# COMPACT_ATOMS: atom_id res chain seq x y z
N MET A 1 -44.05 11.59 -68.15
CA MET A 1 -43.62 10.95 -66.88
C MET A 1 -42.81 9.73 -67.22
N ALA A 2 -41.46 9.81 -67.09
CA ALA A 2 -40.56 8.73 -67.41
C ALA A 2 -40.38 7.83 -66.17
N LYS A 3 -40.59 6.52 -66.34
CA LYS A 3 -40.33 5.54 -65.25
C LYS A 3 -38.79 5.40 -65.01
N PRO A 4 -38.32 5.44 -63.78
CA PRO A 4 -36.91 5.23 -63.48
C PRO A 4 -36.49 3.79 -63.86
N SER A 5 -35.33 3.64 -64.44
CA SER A 5 -34.84 2.39 -65.02
C SER A 5 -34.39 1.41 -63.93
N LYS A 6 -34.95 0.21 -63.87
CA LYS A 6 -34.61 -0.91 -63.00
C LYS A 6 -33.13 -1.35 -63.02
N LYS A 7 -32.31 -0.82 -63.96
CA LYS A 7 -30.89 -1.17 -64.09
C LYS A 7 -29.98 -0.46 -63.09
N ALA A 8 -30.36 0.72 -62.61
CA ALA A 8 -29.51 1.47 -61.63
C ALA A 8 -29.56 0.82 -60.25
N ASP A 9 -30.69 0.32 -59.83
CA ASP A 9 -30.86 -0.31 -58.50
C ASP A 9 -30.12 -1.65 -58.41
N ALA A 10 -30.06 -2.43 -59.48
CA ALA A 10 -29.39 -3.72 -59.51
C ALA A 10 -27.85 -3.61 -59.40
N GLN A 11 -27.27 -2.49 -59.89
CA GLN A 11 -25.81 -2.24 -59.76
C GLN A 11 -25.42 -1.74 -58.38
N HIS A 12 -26.27 -0.97 -57.75
CA HIS A 12 -26.01 -0.46 -56.40
C HIS A 12 -26.09 -1.58 -55.36
N VAL A 13 -27.10 -2.44 -55.41
CA VAL A 13 -27.26 -3.60 -54.55
C VAL A 13 -26.07 -4.61 -54.69
N ARG A 14 -25.55 -4.81 -55.91
CA ARG A 14 -24.37 -5.67 -56.12
C ARG A 14 -23.10 -5.13 -55.50
N LYS A 15 -22.92 -3.81 -55.47
CA LYS A 15 -21.70 -3.21 -54.84
C LYS A 15 -21.79 -3.31 -53.31
N GLU A 16 -22.91 -3.05 -52.71
CA GLU A 16 -23.10 -3.17 -51.27
C GLU A 16 -22.94 -4.61 -50.78
N THR A 17 -23.54 -5.56 -51.51
CA THR A 17 -23.40 -6.99 -51.19
C THR A 17 -21.96 -7.47 -51.35
N PHE A 18 -21.22 -6.96 -52.33
CA PHE A 18 -19.82 -7.27 -52.55
C PHE A 18 -18.95 -6.78 -51.37
N TRP A 19 -19.14 -5.56 -50.91
CA TRP A 19 -18.40 -5.01 -49.75
C TRP A 19 -18.74 -5.72 -48.45
N LEU A 20 -20.02 -6.10 -48.22
CA LEU A 20 -20.44 -6.88 -47.06
C LEU A 20 -19.81 -8.28 -47.03
N VAL A 21 -19.77 -8.95 -48.18
CA VAL A 21 -19.15 -10.29 -48.27
C VAL A 21 -17.64 -10.22 -48.06
N THR A 22 -16.97 -9.19 -48.60
CA THR A 22 -15.50 -9.00 -48.40
C THR A 22 -15.17 -8.63 -46.95
N LEU A 23 -15.96 -7.82 -46.26
CA LEU A 23 -15.80 -7.51 -44.85
C LEU A 23 -16.01 -8.74 -43.94
N LEU A 24 -17.03 -9.55 -44.27
CA LEU A 24 -17.30 -10.79 -43.54
C LEU A 24 -16.16 -11.81 -43.73
N ALA A 25 -15.65 -11.94 -44.93
CA ALA A 25 -14.51 -12.85 -45.25
C ALA A 25 -13.22 -12.42 -44.52
N LEU A 26 -12.94 -11.11 -44.43
CA LEU A 26 -11.81 -10.57 -43.68
C LEU A 26 -11.96 -10.79 -42.16
N ALA A 27 -13.17 -10.63 -41.63
CA ALA A 27 -13.44 -10.90 -40.20
C ALA A 27 -13.25 -12.38 -39.86
N VAL A 28 -13.78 -13.29 -40.67
CA VAL A 28 -13.61 -14.74 -40.45
C VAL A 28 -12.16 -15.16 -40.62
N GLY A 29 -11.42 -14.59 -41.59
CA GLY A 29 -10.00 -14.83 -41.77
C GLY A 29 -9.15 -14.35 -40.60
N PHE A 30 -9.47 -13.18 -40.07
CA PHE A 30 -8.76 -12.61 -38.92
C PHE A 30 -9.01 -13.42 -37.63
N PHE A 31 -10.26 -13.76 -37.31
CA PHE A 31 -10.59 -14.59 -36.14
C PHE A 31 -10.08 -16.03 -36.30
N GLY A 32 -10.15 -16.63 -37.49
CA GLY A 32 -9.60 -17.95 -37.74
C GLY A 32 -8.06 -17.99 -37.63
N GLY A 33 -7.38 -16.96 -38.10
CA GLY A 33 -5.93 -16.83 -38.01
C GLY A 33 -5.45 -16.64 -36.56
N VAL A 34 -6.14 -15.80 -35.78
CA VAL A 34 -5.81 -15.57 -34.37
C VAL A 34 -6.07 -16.84 -33.53
N MET A 35 -7.19 -17.54 -33.76
CA MET A 35 -7.48 -18.80 -33.06
C MET A 35 -6.49 -19.92 -33.41
N PHE A 36 -6.07 -20.02 -34.65
CA PHE A 36 -5.10 -21.04 -35.08
C PHE A 36 -3.70 -20.78 -34.51
N GLY A 37 -3.31 -19.50 -34.35
CA GLY A 37 -2.05 -19.12 -33.73
C GLY A 37 -1.99 -19.39 -32.21
N VAL A 38 -3.13 -19.36 -31.53
CA VAL A 38 -3.21 -19.58 -30.06
C VAL A 38 -3.12 -21.08 -29.72
N PHE A 39 -3.53 -22.00 -30.59
CA PHE A 39 -3.53 -23.44 -30.31
C PHE A 39 -2.30 -24.20 -30.85
N LYS A 40 -1.39 -23.56 -31.60
CA LYS A 40 -0.14 -24.18 -31.96
C LYS A 40 0.93 -23.86 -30.92
N THR A 41 0.95 -24.65 -29.84
CA THR A 41 2.01 -24.66 -28.85
C THR A 41 3.26 -25.31 -29.41
N ASP A 42 3.95 -24.65 -30.35
CA ASP A 42 5.36 -24.88 -30.51
C ASP A 42 6.06 -23.90 -29.54
N THR A 43 6.83 -24.44 -28.65
CA THR A 43 7.67 -23.73 -27.67
C THR A 43 8.66 -22.83 -28.40
N VAL A 44 8.21 -21.61 -28.74
CA VAL A 44 9.13 -20.53 -29.10
C VAL A 44 9.61 -19.93 -27.78
N GLU A 45 10.81 -20.29 -27.36
CA GLU A 45 11.55 -19.52 -26.36
C GLU A 45 11.66 -18.08 -26.84
N MET A 46 10.84 -17.19 -26.30
CA MET A 46 11.02 -15.75 -26.47
C MET A 46 12.18 -15.31 -25.59
N PRO A 47 13.29 -14.82 -26.13
CA PRO A 47 14.34 -14.23 -25.32
C PRO A 47 13.82 -12.89 -24.77
N GLY A 48 13.62 -12.80 -23.45
CA GLY A 48 13.43 -11.51 -22.81
C GLY A 48 12.19 -11.25 -21.98
N ARG A 49 11.34 -12.27 -21.69
CA ARG A 49 10.41 -12.07 -20.57
C ARG A 49 11.16 -12.42 -19.28
N PRO A 50 11.44 -11.44 -18.39
CA PRO A 50 11.94 -11.82 -17.08
C PRO A 50 10.90 -12.77 -16.47
N ALA A 51 11.34 -13.97 -16.09
CA ALA A 51 10.54 -14.87 -15.28
C ALA A 51 9.95 -14.07 -14.13
N PRO A 52 8.69 -14.31 -13.71
CA PRO A 52 8.18 -13.69 -12.50
C PRO A 52 9.23 -13.97 -11.43
N SER A 53 9.81 -12.90 -10.89
CA SER A 53 10.80 -13.01 -9.82
C SER A 53 10.20 -13.94 -8.78
N PRO A 54 10.90 -14.98 -8.34
CA PRO A 54 10.38 -15.85 -7.32
C PRO A 54 9.92 -14.95 -6.19
N THR A 55 8.65 -15.05 -5.82
CA THR A 55 8.12 -14.47 -4.59
C THR A 55 9.16 -14.83 -3.56
N LYS A 56 9.87 -13.82 -3.02
CA LYS A 56 10.99 -14.01 -2.10
C LYS A 56 10.51 -14.99 -1.05
N ALA A 57 10.95 -16.23 -1.15
CA ALA A 57 10.59 -17.27 -0.20
C ALA A 57 10.87 -16.69 1.17
N ALA A 58 9.95 -16.85 2.11
CA ALA A 58 10.14 -16.39 3.47
C ALA A 58 11.50 -16.93 3.91
N ASP A 59 12.37 -16.04 4.37
CA ASP A 59 13.70 -16.37 4.83
C ASP A 59 13.54 -17.49 5.88
N PRO A 60 14.09 -18.69 5.66
CA PRO A 60 13.87 -19.82 6.55
C PRO A 60 14.32 -19.51 7.99
N ASP A 61 15.33 -18.66 8.15
CA ASP A 61 15.79 -18.21 9.46
C ASP A 61 14.73 -17.34 10.16
N LYS A 62 14.04 -16.48 9.42
CA LYS A 62 12.94 -15.65 9.97
C LYS A 62 11.73 -16.50 10.36
N ALA A 63 11.37 -17.50 9.57
CA ALA A 63 10.27 -18.40 9.91
C ALA A 63 10.57 -19.23 11.17
N GLY A 64 11.79 -19.70 11.31
CA GLY A 64 12.28 -20.40 12.52
C GLY A 64 12.24 -19.52 13.76
N MET A 65 12.67 -18.26 13.63
CA MET A 65 12.64 -17.27 14.72
C MET A 65 11.20 -16.97 15.17
N ILE A 66 10.28 -16.73 14.24
CA ILE A 66 8.87 -16.52 14.55
C ILE A 66 8.31 -17.74 15.30
N ALA A 67 8.56 -18.97 14.83
CA ALA A 67 8.07 -20.17 15.48
C ALA A 67 8.63 -20.35 16.91
N ALA A 68 9.89 -20.01 17.13
CA ALA A 68 10.50 -20.03 18.46
C ALA A 68 9.82 -19.00 19.40
N LEU A 69 9.59 -17.77 18.93
CA LEU A 69 8.93 -16.72 19.69
C LEU A 69 7.45 -17.04 19.96
N GLU A 70 6.73 -17.63 18.99
CA GLU A 70 5.37 -18.13 19.21
C GLU A 70 5.30 -19.22 20.30
N ASN A 71 6.31 -20.09 20.37
CA ASN A 71 6.42 -21.09 21.42
C ASN A 71 6.74 -20.46 22.78
N GLU A 72 7.68 -19.50 22.81
CA GLU A 72 8.04 -18.76 24.03
C GLU A 72 6.84 -18.02 24.60
N THR A 73 6.14 -17.24 23.77
CA THR A 73 4.96 -16.47 24.23
C THR A 73 3.79 -17.35 24.68
N ARG A 74 3.70 -18.58 24.15
CA ARG A 74 2.71 -19.56 24.61
C ARG A 74 3.09 -20.18 25.96
N SER A 75 4.37 -20.46 26.16
CA SER A 75 4.88 -21.10 27.37
C SER A 75 5.01 -20.07 28.52
N ASN A 76 5.34 -18.85 28.19
CA ASN A 76 5.54 -17.75 29.12
C ASN A 76 4.80 -16.49 28.67
N PRO A 77 3.47 -16.45 28.81
CA PRO A 77 2.63 -15.33 28.33
C PRO A 77 2.89 -13.99 29.03
N GLY A 78 3.59 -13.99 30.17
CA GLY A 78 4.04 -12.79 30.88
C GLY A 78 5.35 -12.21 30.39
N ASN A 79 6.02 -12.84 29.42
CA ASN A 79 7.27 -12.35 28.88
C ASN A 79 7.04 -11.20 27.90
N LEU A 80 7.15 -9.96 28.43
CA LEU A 80 6.97 -8.72 27.66
C LEU A 80 7.89 -8.68 26.44
N GLU A 81 9.18 -8.99 26.64
CA GLU A 81 10.18 -8.89 25.57
C GLU A 81 9.89 -9.88 24.44
N ALA A 82 9.49 -11.10 24.75
CA ALA A 82 9.12 -12.10 23.75
C ALA A 82 7.93 -11.63 22.89
N TRP A 83 6.93 -10.95 23.48
CA TRP A 83 5.81 -10.37 22.73
C TRP A 83 6.25 -9.22 21.83
N ILE A 84 7.16 -8.35 22.31
CA ILE A 84 7.73 -7.26 21.48
C ILE A 84 8.52 -7.82 20.31
N GLU A 85 9.43 -8.78 20.56
CA GLU A 85 10.24 -9.41 19.51
C GLU A 85 9.37 -10.17 18.50
N LEU A 86 8.31 -10.83 18.95
CA LEU A 86 7.36 -11.48 18.05
C LEU A 86 6.65 -10.45 17.15
N GLY A 87 6.25 -9.31 17.72
CA GLY A 87 5.68 -8.20 16.98
C GLY A 87 6.63 -7.66 15.91
N ASN A 88 7.90 -7.44 16.26
CA ASN A 88 8.97 -7.01 15.35
C ASN A 88 9.21 -8.03 14.24
N SER A 89 9.26 -9.31 14.57
CA SER A 89 9.49 -10.41 13.61
C SER A 89 8.32 -10.52 12.60
N TYR A 90 7.09 -10.33 13.05
CA TYR A 90 5.92 -10.25 12.17
C TYR A 90 5.96 -9.01 11.29
N PHE A 91 6.37 -7.86 11.82
CA PHE A 91 6.58 -6.63 11.03
C PHE A 91 7.57 -6.86 9.88
N ASP A 92 8.75 -7.39 10.18
CA ASP A 92 9.81 -7.66 9.20
C ASP A 92 9.36 -8.64 8.12
N SER A 93 8.39 -9.51 8.46
CA SER A 93 7.76 -10.46 7.56
C SER A 93 6.50 -9.89 6.88
N LYS A 94 6.17 -8.61 7.10
CA LYS A 94 4.98 -7.90 6.58
C LYS A 94 3.64 -8.52 7.01
N GLN A 95 3.63 -9.23 8.13
CA GLN A 95 2.43 -9.81 8.72
C GLN A 95 1.83 -8.80 9.74
N TYR A 96 1.37 -7.66 9.23
CA TYR A 96 1.02 -6.49 10.07
C TYR A 96 -0.07 -6.78 11.10
N GLU A 97 -1.09 -7.55 10.77
CA GLU A 97 -2.18 -7.91 11.69
C GLU A 97 -1.69 -8.78 12.84
N LYS A 98 -0.76 -9.71 12.57
CA LYS A 98 -0.13 -10.53 13.62
C LYS A 98 0.80 -9.69 14.49
N SER A 99 1.55 -8.75 13.89
CA SER A 99 2.38 -7.79 14.61
C SER A 99 1.53 -6.98 15.59
N ILE A 100 0.39 -6.43 15.13
CA ILE A 100 -0.57 -5.70 15.98
C ILE A 100 -1.07 -6.58 17.13
N ALA A 101 -1.39 -7.83 16.86
CA ALA A 101 -1.85 -8.76 17.90
C ALA A 101 -0.77 -9.03 18.96
N ALA A 102 0.49 -9.20 18.55
CA ALA A 102 1.62 -9.40 19.46
C ALA A 102 1.90 -8.14 20.30
N TYR A 103 1.94 -6.95 19.68
CA TYR A 103 2.11 -5.69 20.42
C TYR A 103 0.97 -5.41 21.40
N ARG A 104 -0.27 -5.78 21.05
CA ARG A 104 -1.39 -5.69 21.97
C ARG A 104 -1.16 -6.53 23.22
N LYS A 105 -0.60 -7.75 23.08
CA LYS A 105 -0.22 -8.59 24.20
C LYS A 105 0.90 -7.97 25.04
N ALA A 106 1.90 -7.37 24.41
CA ALA A 106 2.93 -6.61 25.10
C ALA A 106 2.34 -5.44 25.92
N LEU A 107 1.37 -4.71 25.35
CA LEU A 107 0.69 -3.59 26.01
C LEU A 107 -0.32 -4.01 27.10
N GLU A 108 -0.83 -5.25 27.08
CA GLU A 108 -1.57 -5.82 28.22
C GLU A 108 -0.66 -6.01 29.44
N ILE A 109 0.65 -6.25 29.22
CA ILE A 109 1.64 -6.43 30.29
C ILE A 109 2.20 -5.07 30.75
N ASN A 110 2.57 -4.21 29.79
CA ASN A 110 3.09 -2.86 30.05
C ASN A 110 2.34 -1.83 29.19
N PRO A 111 1.24 -1.25 29.71
CA PRO A 111 0.40 -0.31 28.95
C PRO A 111 1.06 1.05 28.69
N ASP A 112 2.12 1.41 29.43
CA ASP A 112 2.82 2.69 29.31
C ASP A 112 4.06 2.62 28.41
N ASN A 113 4.22 1.55 27.63
CA ASN A 113 5.32 1.42 26.69
C ASN A 113 5.06 2.26 25.41
N ALA A 114 5.55 3.50 25.42
CA ALA A 114 5.40 4.43 24.29
C ALA A 114 5.98 3.91 22.98
N ASN A 115 7.10 3.15 23.01
CA ASN A 115 7.69 2.56 21.82
C ASN A 115 6.74 1.53 21.20
N VAL A 116 6.20 0.62 21.99
CA VAL A 116 5.27 -0.42 21.50
C VAL A 116 3.98 0.20 20.94
N TRP A 117 3.44 1.25 21.59
CA TRP A 117 2.33 2.01 21.03
C TRP A 117 2.68 2.63 19.66
N THR A 118 3.90 3.17 19.54
CA THR A 118 4.39 3.75 18.27
C THR A 118 4.50 2.71 17.18
N ASP A 119 5.12 1.58 17.48
CA ASP A 119 5.30 0.48 16.53
C ASP A 119 3.95 -0.09 16.09
N MET A 120 3.01 -0.25 17.02
CA MET A 120 1.65 -0.65 16.70
C MET A 120 0.94 0.38 15.80
N GLY A 121 1.16 1.67 16.02
CA GLY A 121 0.67 2.75 15.15
C GLY A 121 1.22 2.64 13.73
N VAL A 122 2.51 2.35 13.59
CA VAL A 122 3.13 2.10 12.28
C VAL A 122 2.51 0.88 11.60
N MET A 123 2.18 -0.18 12.36
CA MET A 123 1.52 -1.36 11.81
C MET A 123 0.09 -1.06 11.35
N TYR A 124 -0.68 -0.30 12.11
CA TYR A 124 -2.01 0.15 11.69
C TYR A 124 -1.94 0.95 10.38
N ARG A 125 -0.99 1.87 10.26
CA ARG A 125 -0.77 2.60 9.02
C ARG A 125 -0.46 1.66 7.84
N ARG A 126 0.46 0.69 8.04
CA ARG A 126 0.88 -0.27 7.02
C ARG A 126 -0.23 -1.23 6.59
N SER A 127 -1.17 -1.53 7.48
CA SER A 127 -2.36 -2.34 7.20
C SER A 127 -3.54 -1.52 6.64
N GLY A 128 -3.34 -0.23 6.34
CA GLY A 128 -4.37 0.63 5.75
C GLY A 128 -5.40 1.19 6.74
N ASN A 129 -5.06 1.25 8.02
CA ASN A 129 -5.91 1.74 9.10
C ASN A 129 -5.34 3.04 9.73
N PRO A 130 -5.28 4.16 8.98
CA PRO A 130 -4.61 5.38 9.45
C PRO A 130 -5.27 6.01 10.67
N GLN A 131 -6.58 5.88 10.86
CA GLN A 131 -7.28 6.40 12.04
C GLN A 131 -6.85 5.68 13.32
N GLU A 132 -6.69 4.35 13.26
CA GLU A 132 -6.19 3.55 14.39
C GLU A 132 -4.70 3.86 14.65
N ALA A 133 -3.92 4.16 13.60
CA ALA A 133 -2.54 4.62 13.76
C ALA A 133 -2.47 5.91 14.59
N ILE A 134 -3.34 6.90 14.30
CA ILE A 134 -3.41 8.15 15.08
C ILE A 134 -3.70 7.86 16.55
N LYS A 135 -4.69 6.99 16.84
CA LYS A 135 -5.03 6.62 18.23
C LYS A 135 -3.85 5.98 18.97
N ALA A 136 -3.10 5.12 18.28
CA ALA A 136 -1.92 4.48 18.85
C ALA A 136 -0.81 5.50 19.13
N PHE A 137 -0.54 6.44 18.22
CA PHE A 137 0.42 7.52 18.46
C PHE A 137 -0.03 8.44 19.59
N ASP A 138 -1.33 8.72 19.73
CA ASP A 138 -1.84 9.50 20.86
C ASP A 138 -1.62 8.79 22.19
N LYS A 139 -1.78 7.46 22.23
CA LYS A 139 -1.45 6.65 23.40
C LYS A 139 0.05 6.69 23.73
N ALA A 140 0.91 6.61 22.72
CA ALA A 140 2.35 6.74 22.89
C ALA A 140 2.74 8.12 23.47
N ILE A 141 2.14 9.21 22.95
CA ILE A 141 2.37 10.58 23.43
C ILE A 141 1.83 10.76 24.86
N ALA A 142 0.72 10.10 25.20
CA ALA A 142 0.17 10.13 26.55
C ALA A 142 1.06 9.37 27.55
N ALA A 143 1.63 8.25 27.15
CA ALA A 143 2.57 7.45 27.94
C ALA A 143 3.94 8.16 28.12
N ASP A 144 4.44 8.79 27.06
CA ASP A 144 5.64 9.63 27.10
C ASP A 144 5.39 10.94 26.34
N PRO A 145 5.12 12.04 27.06
CA PRO A 145 4.90 13.37 26.46
C PRO A 145 6.10 13.92 25.66
N LYS A 146 7.29 13.34 25.82
CA LYS A 146 8.50 13.73 25.07
C LYS A 146 8.81 12.80 23.90
N HIS A 147 7.93 11.85 23.61
CA HIS A 147 8.18 10.85 22.55
C HIS A 147 8.09 11.47 21.16
N GLU A 148 9.24 11.86 20.62
CA GLU A 148 9.37 12.58 19.33
C GLU A 148 8.86 11.73 18.15
N VAL A 149 9.21 10.42 18.15
CA VAL A 149 8.88 9.51 17.02
C VAL A 149 7.38 9.39 16.80
N SER A 150 6.59 9.34 17.89
CA SER A 150 5.13 9.29 17.78
C SER A 150 4.55 10.57 17.21
N ARG A 151 5.05 11.73 17.64
CA ARG A 151 4.61 13.04 17.10
C ARG A 151 4.95 13.20 15.63
N MET A 152 6.17 12.78 15.24
CA MET A 152 6.59 12.76 13.85
C MET A 152 5.67 11.87 13.00
N ASN A 153 5.48 10.62 13.41
CA ASN A 153 4.66 9.65 12.68
C ASN A 153 3.19 10.07 12.63
N LYS A 154 2.66 10.64 13.71
CA LYS A 154 1.31 11.20 13.73
C LYS A 154 1.12 12.26 12.64
N GLY A 155 2.04 13.23 12.55
CA GLY A 155 2.00 14.25 11.52
C GLY A 155 2.10 13.68 10.11
N ILE A 156 2.95 12.67 9.91
CA ILE A 156 3.09 11.98 8.60
C ILE A 156 1.75 11.32 8.19
N VAL A 157 1.08 10.63 9.11
CA VAL A 157 -0.21 9.95 8.82
C VAL A 157 -1.31 10.97 8.55
N LEU A 158 -1.39 12.04 9.35
CA LEU A 158 -2.36 13.11 9.14
C LEU A 158 -2.18 13.75 7.76
N LEU A 159 -0.95 14.08 7.38
CA LEU A 159 -0.66 14.74 6.10
C LEU A 159 -0.90 13.83 4.90
N HIS A 160 -0.34 12.63 4.91
CA HIS A 160 -0.25 11.81 3.69
C HIS A 160 -1.40 10.81 3.54
N ASP A 161 -1.89 10.25 4.65
CA ASP A 161 -2.90 9.19 4.60
C ASP A 161 -4.32 9.73 4.85
N LEU A 162 -4.45 10.79 5.68
CA LEU A 162 -5.74 11.43 6.01
C LEU A 162 -5.95 12.79 5.33
N GLN A 163 -4.91 13.36 4.69
CA GLN A 163 -4.92 14.68 4.03
C GLN A 163 -5.36 15.82 4.97
N ASP A 164 -5.15 15.66 6.27
CA ASP A 164 -5.40 16.64 7.32
C ASP A 164 -4.13 17.48 7.55
N THR A 165 -3.96 18.51 6.73
CA THR A 165 -2.81 19.43 6.81
C THR A 165 -2.76 20.17 8.13
N ASP A 166 -3.90 20.62 8.64
CA ASP A 166 -3.96 21.38 9.89
C ASP A 166 -3.63 20.48 11.09
N GLY A 167 -4.13 19.25 11.09
CA GLY A 167 -3.76 18.26 12.09
C GLY A 167 -2.27 17.91 12.05
N ALA A 168 -1.68 17.79 10.86
CA ALA A 168 -0.25 17.52 10.69
C ALA A 168 0.60 18.67 11.24
N VAL A 169 0.23 19.91 10.92
CA VAL A 169 0.89 21.12 11.46
C VAL A 169 0.87 21.09 12.98
N LYS A 170 -0.30 20.84 13.60
CA LYS A 170 -0.42 20.78 15.07
C LYS A 170 0.42 19.66 15.68
N ALA A 171 0.47 18.49 15.06
CA ALA A 171 1.28 17.37 15.54
C ALA A 171 2.78 17.72 15.52
N TRP A 172 3.24 18.37 14.45
CA TRP A 172 4.64 18.77 14.31
C TRP A 172 5.01 20.02 15.12
N GLU A 173 4.10 20.95 15.37
CA GLU A 173 4.30 22.01 16.37
C GLU A 173 4.53 21.41 17.76
N GLY A 174 3.71 20.43 18.16
CA GLY A 174 3.95 19.71 19.40
C GLY A 174 5.25 18.90 19.43
N LEU A 175 5.80 18.51 18.25
CA LEU A 175 7.17 17.96 18.17
C LEU A 175 8.22 19.05 18.40
N LEU A 176 8.05 20.23 17.80
CA LEU A 176 8.98 21.35 17.97
C LEU A 176 9.02 21.91 19.39
N GLU A 177 7.92 21.79 20.14
CA GLU A 177 7.91 22.12 21.58
C GLU A 177 8.85 21.22 22.40
N VAL A 178 8.99 19.94 21.97
CA VAL A 178 9.87 18.95 22.62
C VAL A 178 11.30 19.03 22.07
N ASN A 179 11.43 19.19 20.75
CA ASN A 179 12.70 19.26 20.04
C ASN A 179 12.64 20.36 18.96
N PRO A 180 13.09 21.59 19.28
CA PRO A 180 13.05 22.72 18.33
C PRO A 180 13.88 22.54 17.06
N VAL A 181 14.82 21.60 17.04
CA VAL A 181 15.68 21.28 15.89
C VAL A 181 15.34 19.96 15.23
N ALA A 182 14.11 19.47 15.43
CA ALA A 182 13.67 18.20 14.89
C ALA A 182 13.80 18.16 13.37
N MET A 183 14.26 17.02 12.85
CA MET A 183 14.43 16.76 11.43
C MET A 183 13.48 15.63 10.99
N ALA A 184 12.85 15.81 9.86
CA ALA A 184 12.09 14.76 9.21
C ALA A 184 13.03 13.66 8.65
N PRO A 185 12.53 12.42 8.43
CA PRO A 185 13.32 11.35 7.82
C PRO A 185 13.91 11.68 6.45
N THR A 186 13.34 12.69 5.77
CA THR A 186 13.83 13.23 4.49
C THR A 186 15.03 14.16 4.62
N GLY A 187 15.47 14.46 5.83
CA GLY A 187 16.53 15.43 6.13
C GLY A 187 16.09 16.90 6.10
N ARG A 188 14.78 17.18 6.00
CA ARG A 188 14.24 18.55 6.08
C ARG A 188 13.95 18.93 7.53
N SER A 189 14.16 20.21 7.87
CA SER A 189 13.72 20.74 9.15
C SER A 189 12.20 20.68 9.30
N VAL A 190 11.72 20.22 10.44
CA VAL A 190 10.29 20.18 10.75
C VAL A 190 9.72 21.60 10.85
N ASP A 191 10.48 22.56 11.39
CA ASP A 191 10.07 23.96 11.44
C ASP A 191 9.84 24.53 10.03
N GLU A 192 10.79 24.32 9.10
CA GLU A 192 10.62 24.76 7.71
C GLU A 192 9.38 24.15 7.06
N MET A 193 9.11 22.87 7.31
CA MET A 193 7.92 22.20 6.79
C MET A 193 6.63 22.82 7.34
N VAL A 194 6.56 23.07 8.64
CA VAL A 194 5.43 23.70 9.31
C VAL A 194 5.20 25.11 8.77
N GLN A 195 6.25 25.93 8.67
CA GLN A 195 6.16 27.30 8.15
C GLN A 195 5.68 27.34 6.69
N GLN A 196 6.17 26.42 5.87
CA GLN A 196 5.73 26.31 4.48
C GLN A 196 4.24 25.97 4.37
N MET A 197 3.76 24.99 5.14
CA MET A 197 2.34 24.58 5.12
C MET A 197 1.41 25.69 5.60
N LYS A 198 1.78 26.43 6.67
CA LYS A 198 1.02 27.58 7.16
C LYS A 198 0.89 28.68 6.11
N LYS A 199 1.98 28.98 5.37
CA LYS A 199 1.95 29.97 4.28
C LYS A 199 1.02 29.54 3.14
N GLN A 200 0.98 28.26 2.81
CA GLN A 200 0.10 27.74 1.76
C GLN A 200 -1.38 27.75 2.19
N GLY A 201 -1.67 27.41 3.43
CA GLY A 201 -3.04 27.45 3.98
C GLY A 201 -3.61 28.87 4.12
N SER A 202 -2.75 29.87 4.34
CA SER A 202 -3.18 31.29 4.44
C SER A 202 -3.38 31.97 3.07
N ALA A 203 -3.01 31.33 1.96
CA ALA A 203 -3.10 31.87 0.61
C ALA A 203 -4.36 31.36 -0.16
N GLN A 204 -5.18 30.53 0.46
CA GLN A 204 -6.45 30.04 -0.03
C GLN A 204 -7.62 30.73 0.66
#